data_5dcc148caff7fa741a11b6e81fb84772
#
_entry.id   5dcc148caff7fa741a11b6e81fb84772
#
_cell.length_a   1.000
_cell.length_b   1.000
_cell.length_c   1.000
_cell.angle_alpha   90.00
_cell.angle_beta   90.00
_cell.angle_gamma   90.00
#
_symmetry.space_group_name_H-M   'P 1'
#
loop_
_entity.id
_entity.type
_entity.pdbx_description
1 polymer ?
#
loop_
_entity_poly.entity_id
_entity_poly.type
_entity_poly.pdbx_seq_one_letter_code
_entity_poly.pdbx_strand_id
1 'polypeptide(L)'
;MKTSFLILSLFFLSFQALGQPLQRVAPEQTGMNSRQLTYADKAIETAINNKEIPGAVLAVVRHGKLAYLKAYGNKQLLPDTEQMDVNTVFDMASVSKAMSTAISAMILIERGQLRLTDRVSLYIPGFSEDIRITDLMTHTSGLPPYAPVKELTAKYGAPNPKGLIEYISG
;
A
#
# COMPACT_ATOMS: atom_id res chain seq x y z
N MET A 1 -4.18 -16.76 47.52
CA MET A 1 -4.56 -17.59 46.37
C MET A 1 -5.60 -16.94 45.44
N LYS A 2 -6.48 -16.01 45.88
CA LYS A 2 -7.51 -15.38 45.00
C LYS A 2 -7.00 -14.31 44.04
N THR A 3 -5.89 -13.64 44.35
CA THR A 3 -5.29 -12.58 43.51
C THR A 3 -4.48 -13.13 42.32
N SER A 4 -3.88 -14.32 42.45
CA SER A 4 -3.12 -14.95 41.35
C SER A 4 -4.03 -15.46 40.22
N PHE A 5 -5.27 -15.82 40.53
CA PHE A 5 -6.26 -16.27 39.52
C PHE A 5 -6.78 -15.10 38.67
N LEU A 6 -6.87 -13.90 39.24
CA LEU A 6 -7.32 -12.70 38.52
C LEU A 6 -6.27 -12.21 37.51
N ILE A 7 -4.98 -12.29 37.88
CA ILE A 7 -3.87 -11.90 36.99
C ILE A 7 -3.74 -12.88 35.82
N LEU A 8 -3.95 -14.17 36.04
CA LEU A 8 -3.89 -15.16 34.98
C LEU A 8 -5.04 -15.02 33.99
N SER A 9 -6.26 -14.65 34.43
CA SER A 9 -7.41 -14.40 33.54
C SER A 9 -7.26 -13.12 32.72
N LEU A 10 -6.61 -12.07 33.26
CA LEU A 10 -6.28 -10.85 32.51
C LEU A 10 -5.21 -11.10 31.44
N PHE A 11 -4.27 -12.01 31.68
CA PHE A 11 -3.24 -12.37 30.70
C PHE A 11 -3.82 -13.17 29.51
N PHE A 12 -4.89 -13.95 29.73
CA PHE A 12 -5.59 -14.68 28.65
C PHE A 12 -6.46 -13.77 27.79
N LEU A 13 -6.98 -12.66 28.32
CA LEU A 13 -7.77 -11.69 27.54
C LEU A 13 -6.92 -10.81 26.63
N SER A 14 -5.62 -10.61 26.91
CA SER A 14 -4.73 -9.81 26.07
C SER A 14 -4.23 -10.55 24.82
N PHE A 15 -4.43 -11.85 24.69
CA PHE A 15 -3.97 -12.63 23.53
C PHE A 15 -4.97 -12.67 22.37
N GLN A 16 -6.13 -12.04 22.50
CA GLN A 16 -7.18 -12.02 21.45
C GLN A 16 -7.07 -10.86 20.48
N ALA A 17 -6.03 -10.02 20.58
CA ALA A 17 -5.81 -8.88 19.68
C ALA A 17 -5.01 -9.22 18.42
N LEU A 18 -4.77 -10.50 18.13
CA LEU A 18 -4.27 -10.92 16.82
C LEU A 18 -5.39 -10.70 15.80
N GLY A 19 -5.11 -9.86 14.80
CA GLY A 19 -6.07 -9.51 13.77
C GLY A 19 -6.78 -10.74 13.22
N GLN A 20 -8.08 -10.82 13.43
CA GLN A 20 -8.87 -11.93 12.89
C GLN A 20 -9.05 -11.71 11.39
N PRO A 21 -9.01 -12.78 10.57
CA PRO A 21 -9.31 -12.65 9.16
C PRO A 21 -10.72 -12.10 8.99
N LEU A 22 -10.89 -11.23 7.98
CA LEU A 22 -12.19 -10.64 7.66
C LEU A 22 -13.24 -11.76 7.44
N GLN A 23 -14.35 -11.67 8.14
CA GLN A 23 -15.47 -12.59 7.95
C GLN A 23 -15.98 -12.47 6.49
N ARG A 24 -15.99 -13.60 5.78
CA ARG A 24 -16.58 -13.68 4.44
C ARG A 24 -18.09 -13.83 4.53
N VAL A 25 -18.81 -12.99 3.82
CA VAL A 25 -20.28 -12.95 3.82
C VAL A 25 -20.82 -12.77 2.39
N ALA A 26 -22.10 -13.09 2.19
CA ALA A 26 -22.75 -12.74 0.91
C ALA A 26 -22.85 -11.21 0.75
N PRO A 27 -22.71 -10.67 -0.46
CA PRO A 27 -22.78 -9.23 -0.73
C PRO A 27 -24.01 -8.55 -0.14
N GLU A 28 -25.15 -9.19 -0.20
CA GLU A 28 -26.45 -8.70 0.29
C GLU A 28 -26.43 -8.43 1.80
N GLN A 29 -25.67 -9.19 2.57
CA GLN A 29 -25.53 -8.98 4.01
C GLN A 29 -24.76 -7.69 4.37
N THR A 30 -24.10 -7.09 3.38
CA THR A 30 -23.43 -5.79 3.50
C THR A 30 -24.18 -4.68 2.79
N GLY A 31 -25.40 -4.95 2.29
CA GLY A 31 -26.19 -4.00 1.51
C GLY A 31 -25.64 -3.79 0.09
N MET A 32 -24.87 -4.74 -0.45
CA MET A 32 -24.42 -4.76 -1.83
C MET A 32 -25.29 -5.70 -2.67
N ASN A 33 -25.29 -5.51 -3.97
CA ASN A 33 -26.04 -6.33 -4.91
C ASN A 33 -25.06 -7.22 -5.69
N SER A 34 -25.13 -8.54 -5.48
CA SER A 34 -24.27 -9.52 -6.16
C SER A 34 -24.38 -9.44 -7.69
N ARG A 35 -25.57 -9.16 -8.22
CA ARG A 35 -25.75 -8.97 -9.67
C ARG A 35 -24.95 -7.76 -10.21
N GLN A 36 -24.82 -6.68 -9.43
CA GLN A 36 -24.02 -5.53 -9.84
C GLN A 36 -22.53 -5.83 -9.81
N LEU A 37 -22.08 -6.72 -8.93
CA LEU A 37 -20.66 -7.14 -8.89
C LEU A 37 -20.24 -7.90 -10.16
N THR A 38 -21.19 -8.52 -10.90
CA THR A 38 -20.87 -9.14 -12.19
C THR A 38 -20.41 -8.14 -13.26
N TYR A 39 -20.69 -6.84 -13.11
CA TYR A 39 -20.12 -5.82 -14.00
C TYR A 39 -18.61 -5.66 -13.79
N ALA A 40 -18.15 -5.78 -12.55
CA ALA A 40 -16.70 -5.80 -12.26
C ALA A 40 -16.04 -7.05 -12.85
N ASP A 41 -16.70 -8.22 -12.76
CA ASP A 41 -16.22 -9.45 -13.41
C ASP A 41 -16.03 -9.22 -14.92
N LYS A 42 -17.05 -8.71 -15.58
CA LYS A 42 -17.01 -8.46 -17.03
C LYS A 42 -15.92 -7.46 -17.43
N ALA A 43 -15.72 -6.41 -16.63
CA ALA A 43 -14.67 -5.42 -16.89
C ALA A 43 -13.26 -6.07 -16.82
N ILE A 44 -13.02 -6.87 -15.79
CA ILE A 44 -11.74 -7.58 -15.61
C ILE A 44 -11.53 -8.63 -16.70
N GLU A 45 -12.54 -9.42 -16.99
CA GLU A 45 -12.49 -10.44 -18.06
C GLU A 45 -12.26 -9.80 -19.43
N THR A 46 -12.86 -8.63 -19.69
CA THR A 46 -12.62 -7.87 -20.92
C THR A 46 -11.16 -7.42 -21.02
N ALA A 47 -10.59 -6.86 -19.97
CA ALA A 47 -9.18 -6.43 -19.95
C ALA A 47 -8.22 -7.62 -20.16
N ILE A 48 -8.53 -8.78 -19.59
CA ILE A 48 -7.75 -10.01 -19.82
C ILE A 48 -7.85 -10.47 -21.27
N ASN A 49 -9.06 -10.51 -21.83
CA ASN A 49 -9.29 -10.92 -23.21
C ASN A 49 -8.61 -9.97 -24.22
N ASN A 50 -8.59 -8.67 -23.92
CA ASN A 50 -7.86 -7.66 -24.68
C ASN A 50 -6.34 -7.72 -24.48
N LYS A 51 -5.83 -8.62 -23.61
CA LYS A 51 -4.41 -8.74 -23.25
C LYS A 51 -3.82 -7.47 -22.60
N GLU A 52 -4.65 -6.67 -21.95
CA GLU A 52 -4.23 -5.49 -21.19
C GLU A 52 -3.59 -5.88 -19.86
N ILE A 53 -4.10 -6.95 -19.23
CA ILE A 53 -3.55 -7.55 -18.01
C ILE A 53 -3.58 -9.08 -18.12
N PRO A 54 -2.62 -9.80 -17.49
CA PRO A 54 -2.61 -11.27 -17.51
C PRO A 54 -3.67 -11.87 -16.58
N GLY A 55 -4.00 -11.19 -15.50
CA GLY A 55 -4.96 -11.63 -14.50
C GLY A 55 -5.10 -10.61 -13.37
N ALA A 56 -6.02 -10.87 -12.46
CA ALA A 56 -6.29 -10.01 -11.32
C ALA A 56 -6.91 -10.79 -10.15
N VAL A 57 -6.84 -10.18 -8.96
CA VAL A 57 -7.67 -10.58 -7.81
C VAL A 57 -8.50 -9.37 -7.40
N LEU A 58 -9.81 -9.54 -7.34
CA LEU A 58 -10.74 -8.52 -6.83
C LEU A 58 -11.21 -8.90 -5.43
N ALA A 59 -10.99 -8.01 -4.47
CA ALA A 59 -11.56 -8.09 -3.13
C ALA A 59 -12.43 -6.86 -2.85
N VAL A 60 -13.64 -7.07 -2.33
CA VAL A 60 -14.53 -5.98 -1.90
C VAL A 60 -14.85 -6.15 -0.43
N VAL A 61 -14.45 -5.17 0.37
CA VAL A 61 -14.69 -5.13 1.82
C VAL A 61 -15.70 -4.01 2.12
N ARG A 62 -16.73 -4.32 2.89
CA ARG A 62 -17.71 -3.34 3.35
C ARG A 62 -18.15 -3.66 4.78
N HIS A 63 -18.23 -2.63 5.62
CA HIS A 63 -18.56 -2.76 7.05
C HIS A 63 -17.68 -3.79 7.79
N GLY A 64 -16.37 -3.82 7.47
CA GLY A 64 -15.43 -4.76 8.09
C GLY A 64 -15.63 -6.23 7.69
N LYS A 65 -16.39 -6.50 6.63
CA LYS A 65 -16.67 -7.86 6.12
C LYS A 65 -16.21 -7.99 4.67
N LEU A 66 -15.66 -9.15 4.31
CA LEU A 66 -15.27 -9.49 2.94
C LEU A 66 -16.50 -9.95 2.16
N ALA A 67 -17.09 -9.03 1.40
CA ALA A 67 -18.31 -9.26 0.64
C ALA A 67 -18.07 -9.96 -0.71
N TYR A 68 -16.87 -9.78 -1.30
CA TYR A 68 -16.51 -10.39 -2.58
C TYR A 68 -15.02 -10.67 -2.64
N LEU A 69 -14.66 -11.83 -3.18
CA LEU A 69 -13.26 -12.21 -3.42
C LEU A 69 -13.21 -13.21 -4.57
N LYS A 70 -12.54 -12.83 -5.66
CA LYS A 70 -12.44 -13.68 -6.85
C LYS A 70 -11.10 -13.43 -7.57
N ALA A 71 -10.50 -14.50 -8.08
CA ALA A 71 -9.33 -14.48 -8.93
C ALA A 71 -9.74 -14.65 -10.41
N TYR A 72 -9.00 -14.03 -11.33
CA TYR A 72 -9.26 -14.04 -12.78
C TYR A 72 -7.95 -14.22 -13.54
N GLY A 73 -8.00 -14.98 -14.63
CA GLY A 73 -6.88 -15.15 -15.55
C GLY A 73 -5.67 -15.82 -14.92
N ASN A 74 -4.47 -15.32 -15.25
CA ASN A 74 -3.22 -15.94 -14.89
C ASN A 74 -2.33 -15.00 -14.07
N LYS A 75 -1.58 -15.57 -13.12
CA LYS A 75 -0.54 -14.85 -12.37
C LYS A 75 0.77 -14.77 -13.16
N GLN A 76 0.96 -15.70 -14.12
CA GLN A 76 2.13 -15.79 -14.97
C GLN A 76 1.73 -16.32 -16.34
N LEU A 77 2.34 -15.77 -17.40
CA LEU A 77 2.15 -16.23 -18.79
C LEU A 77 3.40 -16.91 -19.35
N LEU A 78 4.58 -16.52 -18.88
CA LEU A 78 5.88 -17.02 -19.34
C LEU A 78 6.79 -17.36 -18.15
N PRO A 79 7.66 -18.40 -18.22
CA PRO A 79 7.79 -19.35 -19.34
C PRO A 79 6.57 -20.27 -19.48
N ASP A 80 5.90 -20.61 -18.36
CA ASP A 80 4.70 -21.44 -18.32
C ASP A 80 3.52 -20.65 -17.79
N THR A 81 2.33 -20.97 -18.29
CA THR A 81 1.09 -20.32 -17.85
C THR A 81 0.65 -20.88 -16.49
N GLU A 82 0.50 -20.01 -15.49
CA GLU A 82 0.00 -20.38 -14.18
C GLU A 82 -1.26 -19.57 -13.84
N GLN A 83 -2.31 -20.26 -13.38
CA GLN A 83 -3.57 -19.62 -13.04
C GLN A 83 -3.44 -18.70 -11.83
N MET A 84 -4.21 -17.61 -11.84
CA MET A 84 -4.35 -16.71 -10.70
C MET A 84 -5.11 -17.39 -9.56
N ASP A 85 -4.64 -17.21 -8.36
CA ASP A 85 -5.30 -17.65 -7.11
C ASP A 85 -5.49 -16.47 -6.16
N VAL A 86 -6.49 -16.54 -5.29
CA VAL A 86 -6.79 -15.46 -4.32
C VAL A 86 -5.65 -15.23 -3.30
N ASN A 87 -4.75 -16.18 -3.14
CA ASN A 87 -3.56 -16.08 -2.29
C ASN A 87 -2.29 -15.73 -3.08
N THR A 88 -2.41 -15.43 -4.37
CA THR A 88 -1.26 -14.99 -5.17
C THR A 88 -0.61 -13.77 -4.55
N VAL A 89 0.71 -13.83 -4.39
CA VAL A 89 1.51 -12.70 -3.89
C VAL A 89 1.78 -11.74 -5.03
N PHE A 90 1.46 -10.46 -4.81
CA PHE A 90 1.66 -9.38 -5.77
C PHE A 90 2.84 -8.50 -5.35
N ASP A 91 3.56 -7.97 -6.34
CA ASP A 91 4.41 -6.81 -6.12
C ASP A 91 3.51 -5.61 -5.77
N MET A 92 3.80 -4.99 -4.64
CA MET A 92 3.02 -3.87 -4.12
C MET A 92 3.20 -2.59 -4.93
N ALA A 93 4.26 -2.50 -5.76
CA ALA A 93 4.57 -1.32 -6.56
C ALA A 93 4.32 -0.02 -5.76
N SER A 94 3.53 0.93 -6.27
CA SER A 94 3.25 2.20 -5.60
C SER A 94 2.34 2.11 -4.38
N VAL A 95 1.69 0.98 -4.12
CA VAL A 95 0.98 0.76 -2.85
C VAL A 95 1.95 0.80 -1.66
N SER A 96 3.24 0.52 -1.91
CA SER A 96 4.32 0.69 -0.92
C SER A 96 4.39 2.10 -0.34
N LYS A 97 3.96 3.15 -1.07
CA LYS A 97 3.90 4.52 -0.54
C LYS A 97 2.96 4.62 0.65
N ALA A 98 1.80 3.98 0.58
CA ALA A 98 0.84 3.94 1.68
C ALA A 98 1.27 2.96 2.79
N MET A 99 1.71 1.76 2.42
CA MET A 99 2.02 0.68 3.37
C MET A 99 3.37 0.85 4.06
N SER A 100 4.35 1.48 3.42
CA SER A 100 5.68 1.68 3.99
C SER A 100 5.94 3.14 4.36
N THR A 101 5.92 4.05 3.39
CA THR A 101 6.32 5.45 3.62
C THR A 101 5.37 6.15 4.57
N ALA A 102 4.05 6.04 4.35
CA ALA A 102 3.08 6.69 5.23
C ALA A 102 3.11 6.10 6.64
N ILE A 103 3.18 4.78 6.78
CA ILE A 103 3.28 4.13 8.10
C ILE A 103 4.58 4.54 8.82
N SER A 104 5.72 4.58 8.10
CA SER A 104 6.99 5.05 8.68
C SER A 104 6.89 6.50 9.17
N ALA A 105 6.28 7.39 8.37
CA ALA A 105 6.04 8.76 8.78
C ALA A 105 5.15 8.84 10.03
N MET A 106 4.06 8.06 10.10
CA MET A 106 3.19 7.99 11.26
C MET A 106 3.93 7.56 12.53
N ILE A 107 4.80 6.55 12.43
CA ILE A 107 5.63 6.09 13.56
C ILE A 107 6.59 7.19 14.03
N LEU A 108 7.22 7.92 13.10
CA LEU A 108 8.09 9.03 13.44
C LEU A 108 7.34 10.19 14.10
N ILE A 109 6.11 10.47 13.64
CA ILE A 109 5.22 11.49 14.24
C ILE A 109 4.82 11.07 15.65
N GLU A 110 4.43 9.83 15.86
CA GLU A 110 4.09 9.29 17.18
C GLU A 110 5.26 9.40 18.18
N ARG A 111 6.49 9.21 17.69
CA ARG A 111 7.73 9.37 18.48
C ARG A 111 8.18 10.81 18.66
N GLY A 112 7.48 11.78 18.11
CA GLY A 112 7.86 13.20 18.16
C GLY A 112 9.11 13.55 17.33
N GLN A 113 9.52 12.68 16.40
CA GLN A 113 10.71 12.84 15.57
C GLN A 113 10.42 13.52 14.22
N LEU A 114 9.15 13.66 13.86
CA LEU A 114 8.67 14.27 12.62
C LEU A 114 7.37 15.02 12.89
N ARG A 115 7.17 16.16 12.21
CA ARG A 115 5.88 16.85 12.18
C ARG A 115 5.48 17.10 10.73
N LEU A 116 4.19 17.00 10.43
CA LEU A 116 3.68 17.28 9.08
C LEU A 116 3.95 18.73 8.62
N THR A 117 4.05 19.66 9.57
CA THR A 117 4.33 21.07 9.33
C THR A 117 5.80 21.40 9.18
N ASP A 118 6.70 20.46 9.47
CA ASP A 118 8.14 20.69 9.37
C ASP A 118 8.55 20.86 7.90
N ARG A 119 9.54 21.73 7.67
CA ARG A 119 10.17 21.89 6.37
C ARG A 119 11.05 20.68 6.09
N VAL A 120 11.09 20.24 4.85
CA VAL A 120 11.95 19.10 4.43
C VAL A 120 13.42 19.44 4.63
N SER A 121 13.81 20.71 4.49
CA SER A 121 15.18 21.22 4.72
C SER A 121 15.71 20.95 6.13
N LEU A 122 14.85 20.76 7.14
CA LEU A 122 15.29 20.36 8.50
C LEU A 122 15.93 18.95 8.53
N TYR A 123 15.53 18.09 7.60
CA TYR A 123 15.98 16.70 7.52
C TYR A 123 16.95 16.46 6.35
N ILE A 124 16.79 17.22 5.27
CA ILE A 124 17.61 17.13 4.07
C ILE A 124 18.18 18.52 3.80
N PRO A 125 19.44 18.78 4.23
CA PRO A 125 20.11 20.07 3.98
C PRO A 125 20.16 20.40 2.49
N GLY A 126 19.87 21.65 2.14
CA GLY A 126 19.84 22.12 0.75
C GLY A 126 18.50 21.88 0.05
N PHE A 127 17.54 21.26 0.69
CA PHE A 127 16.19 21.13 0.13
C PHE A 127 15.44 22.46 0.19
N SER A 128 14.46 22.66 -0.72
CA SER A 128 13.63 23.87 -0.76
C SER A 128 13.00 24.19 0.60
N GLU A 129 13.12 25.44 1.04
CA GLU A 129 12.55 25.95 2.29
C GLU A 129 11.00 26.02 2.28
N ASP A 130 10.41 26.01 1.09
CA ASP A 130 8.95 26.13 0.93
C ASP A 130 8.21 24.79 1.06
N ILE A 131 8.93 23.67 0.86
CA ILE A 131 8.33 22.34 0.87
C ILE A 131 8.28 21.76 2.29
N ARG A 132 7.10 21.34 2.69
CA ARG A 132 6.85 20.72 3.98
C ARG A 132 6.62 19.21 3.86
N ILE A 133 6.73 18.50 4.97
CA ILE A 133 6.44 17.05 5.04
C ILE A 133 5.01 16.76 4.55
N THR A 134 4.04 17.60 4.92
CA THR A 134 2.65 17.46 4.44
C THR A 134 2.57 17.51 2.91
N ASP A 135 3.35 18.36 2.24
CA ASP A 135 3.31 18.50 0.77
C ASP A 135 3.82 17.25 0.07
N LEU A 136 4.83 16.58 0.65
CA LEU A 136 5.30 15.30 0.17
C LEU A 136 4.25 14.20 0.39
N MET A 137 3.62 14.16 1.58
CA MET A 137 2.64 13.14 1.94
C MET A 137 1.34 13.23 1.14
N THR A 138 1.00 14.43 0.65
CA THR A 138 -0.22 14.68 -0.15
C THR A 138 0.04 14.81 -1.64
N HIS A 139 1.29 14.64 -2.10
CA HIS A 139 1.70 14.82 -3.51
C HIS A 139 1.44 16.24 -4.06
N THR A 140 1.59 17.27 -3.22
CA THR A 140 1.39 18.68 -3.58
C THR A 140 2.68 19.49 -3.59
N SER A 141 3.84 18.83 -3.48
CA SER A 141 5.15 19.47 -3.37
C SER A 141 5.64 20.18 -4.65
N GLY A 142 5.05 19.88 -5.81
CA GLY A 142 5.52 20.41 -7.09
C GLY A 142 6.79 19.75 -7.63
N LEU A 143 7.36 18.78 -6.91
CA LEU A 143 8.55 18.06 -7.36
C LEU A 143 8.26 17.20 -8.61
N PRO A 144 9.29 16.96 -9.47
CA PRO A 144 9.14 16.12 -10.62
C PRO A 144 8.72 14.68 -10.21
N PRO A 145 7.79 14.03 -10.95
CA PRO A 145 7.26 12.72 -10.57
C PRO A 145 8.28 11.59 -10.71
N TYR A 146 9.31 11.79 -11.54
CA TYR A 146 10.38 10.82 -11.83
C TYR A 146 11.73 11.48 -11.88
N ALA A 147 12.73 10.78 -11.33
CA ALA A 147 14.12 11.18 -11.52
C ALA A 147 14.62 10.72 -12.91
N PRO A 148 15.35 11.54 -13.65
CA PRO A 148 15.95 11.17 -14.94
C PRO A 148 17.16 10.25 -14.72
N VAL A 149 16.91 8.97 -14.46
CA VAL A 149 17.93 7.99 -14.04
C VAL A 149 19.14 7.96 -14.98
N LYS A 150 18.93 8.05 -16.30
CA LYS A 150 20.03 8.04 -17.27
C LYS A 150 20.96 9.24 -17.10
N GLU A 151 20.39 10.43 -16.93
CA GLU A 151 21.15 11.69 -16.75
C GLU A 151 21.87 11.69 -15.41
N LEU A 152 21.18 11.25 -14.35
CA LEU A 152 21.77 11.13 -13.01
C LEU A 152 22.91 10.12 -13.01
N THR A 153 22.75 8.98 -13.69
CA THR A 153 23.81 7.98 -13.81
C THR A 153 25.00 8.52 -14.59
N ALA A 154 24.75 9.27 -15.67
CA ALA A 154 25.83 9.92 -16.44
C ALA A 154 26.59 10.97 -15.63
N LYS A 155 25.90 11.75 -14.80
CA LYS A 155 26.47 12.84 -13.99
C LYS A 155 27.16 12.37 -12.71
N TYR A 156 26.55 11.40 -12.01
CA TYR A 156 26.96 10.99 -10.65
C TYR A 156 27.48 9.56 -10.56
N GLY A 157 27.54 8.83 -11.67
CA GLY A 157 27.84 7.41 -11.70
C GLY A 157 26.58 6.55 -11.41
N ALA A 158 26.77 5.38 -10.82
CA ALA A 158 25.64 4.53 -10.44
C ALA A 158 24.63 5.30 -9.56
N PRO A 159 23.32 4.99 -9.63
CA PRO A 159 22.31 5.68 -8.84
C PRO A 159 22.71 5.72 -7.37
N ASN A 160 22.81 6.91 -6.81
CA ASN A 160 23.15 7.11 -5.41
C ASN A 160 22.22 8.15 -4.76
N PRO A 161 21.94 8.02 -3.45
CA PRO A 161 21.03 8.93 -2.75
C PRO A 161 21.45 10.39 -2.82
N LYS A 162 22.76 10.68 -2.76
CA LYS A 162 23.29 12.04 -2.78
C LYS A 162 22.99 12.74 -4.10
N GLY A 163 23.26 12.10 -5.24
CA GLY A 163 22.97 12.66 -6.56
C GLY A 163 21.48 12.88 -6.80
N LEU A 164 20.64 11.99 -6.26
CA LEU A 164 19.19 12.15 -6.32
C LEU A 164 18.72 13.36 -5.49
N ILE A 165 19.23 13.49 -4.26
CA ILE A 165 18.90 14.63 -3.38
C ILE A 165 19.34 15.95 -4.04
N GLU A 166 20.55 16.04 -4.57
CA GLU A 166 21.03 17.24 -5.29
C GLU A 166 20.12 17.59 -6.49
N TYR A 167 19.64 16.59 -7.22
CA TYR A 167 18.74 16.81 -8.35
C TYR A 167 17.37 17.37 -7.95
N ILE A 168 16.76 16.83 -6.87
CA ILE A 168 15.43 17.26 -6.45
C ILE A 168 15.44 18.51 -5.55
N SER A 169 16.61 18.91 -5.04
CA SER A 169 16.78 20.10 -4.19
C SER A 169 17.16 21.34 -4.98
N GLY A 170 17.70 21.20 -6.19
CA GLY A 170 18.16 22.28 -7.06
C GLY A 170 17.11 22.82 -7.96
#